data_c736323a64f8dbc636c5b178cba9acb8
#
_entry.id   c736323a64f8dbc636c5b178cba9acb8
#
_cell.length_a   1.000
_cell.length_b   1.000
_cell.length_c   1.000
_cell.angle_alpha   90.00
_cell.angle_beta   90.00
_cell.angle_gamma   90.00
#
_symmetry.space_group_name_H-M   'P 1'
#
loop_
_entity.id
_entity.type
_entity.pdbx_description
1 polymer ?
#
loop_
_entity_poly.entity_id
_entity_poly.type
_entity_poly.pdbx_seq_one_letter_code
_entity_poly.pdbx_strand_id
1 'polypeptide(L)'
;MTISLRDVTEENFEALMDMELPEHQRDLLHTNAYSIAQARFYDVFVPRAIYQDERPVGFALYNREDDGRPGCYGIYRFMVDYPLQSQGIGRRAMELLIAEIKAQPDVRLINICYHPRNERAGAFYKSFGFVEIGIDCNHEMVAEIRLR
;
A
#
# COMPACT_ATOMS: atom_id res chain seq x y z
N MET A 1 0.49 -18.54 -11.73
CA MET A 1 0.75 -17.65 -10.58
C MET A 1 -0.50 -16.85 -10.27
N THR A 2 -1.05 -17.02 -9.08
CA THR A 2 -2.25 -16.31 -8.65
C THR A 2 -1.87 -15.36 -7.50
N ILE A 3 -2.10 -14.06 -7.70
CA ILE A 3 -1.89 -13.06 -6.65
C ILE A 3 -3.25 -12.76 -6.02
N SER A 4 -3.28 -12.71 -4.68
CA SER A 4 -4.48 -12.39 -3.92
C SER A 4 -4.15 -11.53 -2.72
N LEU A 5 -5.18 -10.84 -2.21
CA LEU A 5 -5.08 -10.08 -0.96
C LEU A 5 -5.88 -10.82 0.10
N ARG A 6 -5.28 -10.98 1.27
CA ARG A 6 -5.90 -11.69 2.40
C ARG A 6 -5.74 -10.89 3.67
N ASP A 7 -6.57 -11.21 4.66
CA ASP A 7 -6.45 -10.59 5.98
C ASP A 7 -5.13 -10.95 6.64
N VAL A 8 -4.63 -10.06 7.48
CA VAL A 8 -3.51 -10.36 8.37
C VAL A 8 -4.08 -11.15 9.53
N THR A 9 -3.51 -12.33 9.79
CA THR A 9 -4.01 -13.29 10.76
C THR A 9 -2.91 -13.79 11.68
N GLU A 10 -3.30 -14.56 12.68
CA GLU A 10 -2.35 -15.23 13.57
C GLU A 10 -1.40 -16.14 12.79
N GLU A 11 -1.87 -16.73 11.69
CA GLU A 11 -1.07 -17.67 10.90
C GLU A 11 -0.06 -16.99 9.99
N ASN A 12 -0.27 -15.73 9.59
CA ASN A 12 0.59 -15.09 8.60
C ASN A 12 1.36 -13.85 9.10
N PHE A 13 1.01 -13.28 10.26
CA PHE A 13 1.60 -11.99 10.66
C PHE A 13 3.12 -12.05 10.86
N GLU A 14 3.65 -13.16 11.37
CA GLU A 14 5.09 -13.27 11.57
C GLU A 14 5.85 -13.29 10.25
N ALA A 15 5.34 -14.02 9.26
CA ALA A 15 5.93 -14.02 7.92
C ALA A 15 5.94 -12.62 7.31
N LEU A 16 4.87 -11.84 7.53
CA LEU A 16 4.79 -10.46 7.06
C LEU A 16 5.79 -9.55 7.75
N MET A 17 6.00 -9.75 9.07
CA MET A 17 6.96 -8.97 9.85
C MET A 17 8.40 -9.24 9.44
N ASP A 18 8.69 -10.46 8.99
CA ASP A 18 10.03 -10.88 8.60
C ASP A 18 10.41 -10.45 7.17
N MET A 19 9.48 -9.90 6.41
CA MET A 19 9.76 -9.44 5.05
C MET A 19 10.71 -8.27 5.03
N GLU A 20 11.54 -8.21 3.99
CA GLU A 20 12.60 -7.23 3.87
C GLU A 20 12.42 -6.30 2.68
N LEU A 21 12.85 -5.05 2.88
CA LEU A 21 13.02 -4.09 1.80
C LEU A 21 14.51 -4.03 1.42
N PRO A 22 14.84 -3.63 0.18
CA PRO A 22 16.22 -3.31 -0.16
C PRO A 22 16.77 -2.26 0.82
N GLU A 23 18.05 -2.32 1.11
CA GLU A 23 18.70 -1.43 2.08
C GLU A 23 18.40 0.04 1.80
N HIS A 24 18.40 0.45 0.54
CA HIS A 24 18.13 1.83 0.15
C HIS A 24 16.66 2.27 0.36
N GLN A 25 15.76 1.34 0.65
CA GLN A 25 14.34 1.63 0.91
C GLN A 25 13.98 1.53 2.39
N ARG A 26 14.84 0.98 3.23
CA ARG A 26 14.53 0.68 4.64
C ARG A 26 14.21 1.93 5.45
N ASP A 27 14.86 3.05 5.17
CA ASP A 27 14.67 4.29 5.89
C ASP A 27 13.48 5.11 5.37
N LEU A 28 12.87 4.71 4.27
CA LEU A 28 11.79 5.45 3.63
C LEU A 28 10.41 5.07 4.14
N LEU A 29 10.29 3.93 4.80
CA LEU A 29 9.01 3.36 5.18
C LEU A 29 9.06 2.80 6.60
N HIS A 30 7.92 2.82 7.27
CA HIS A 30 7.76 2.10 8.53
C HIS A 30 7.85 0.60 8.27
N THR A 31 8.23 -0.16 9.31
CA THR A 31 8.25 -1.62 9.22
C THR A 31 6.84 -2.19 9.13
N ASN A 32 6.71 -3.39 8.62
CA ASN A 32 5.42 -4.09 8.62
C ASN A 32 4.92 -4.30 10.05
N ALA A 33 5.81 -4.57 10.99
CA ALA A 33 5.45 -4.71 12.40
C ALA A 33 4.79 -3.44 12.94
N TYR A 34 5.35 -2.26 12.63
CA TYR A 34 4.76 -0.98 13.02
C TYR A 34 3.36 -0.83 12.44
N SER A 35 3.20 -1.13 11.15
CA SER A 35 1.92 -0.99 10.45
C SER A 35 0.86 -1.95 10.97
N ILE A 36 1.24 -3.18 11.29
CA ILE A 36 0.33 -4.17 11.87
C ILE A 36 -0.14 -3.70 13.25
N ALA A 37 0.79 -3.22 14.08
CA ALA A 37 0.45 -2.68 15.40
C ALA A 37 -0.46 -1.46 15.28
N GLN A 38 -0.19 -0.55 14.35
CA GLN A 38 -1.01 0.63 14.11
C GLN A 38 -2.44 0.24 13.72
N ALA A 39 -2.60 -0.74 12.86
CA ALA A 39 -3.91 -1.23 12.44
C ALA A 39 -4.70 -1.87 13.59
N ARG A 40 -4.01 -2.38 14.61
CA ARG A 40 -4.66 -2.95 15.79
C ARG A 40 -5.36 -1.90 16.64
N PHE A 41 -4.79 -0.68 16.68
CA PHE A 41 -5.29 0.38 17.57
C PHE A 41 -6.16 1.41 16.85
N TYR A 42 -6.14 1.47 15.52
CA TYR A 42 -6.91 2.43 14.73
C TYR A 42 -7.80 1.68 13.73
N ASP A 43 -9.10 1.72 13.93
CA ASP A 43 -10.07 0.97 13.13
C ASP A 43 -10.09 1.38 11.65
N VAL A 44 -9.63 2.61 11.34
CA VAL A 44 -9.63 3.10 9.97
C VAL A 44 -8.51 2.48 9.12
N PHE A 45 -7.51 1.88 9.75
CA PHE A 45 -6.44 1.21 9.01
C PHE A 45 -6.80 -0.23 8.67
N VAL A 46 -6.55 -0.61 7.43
CA VAL A 46 -6.84 -1.96 6.91
C VAL A 46 -5.54 -2.58 6.43
N PRO A 47 -4.98 -3.56 7.18
CA PRO A 47 -3.79 -4.26 6.74
C PRO A 47 -4.16 -5.42 5.81
N ARG A 48 -3.36 -5.62 4.75
CA ARG A 48 -3.60 -6.70 3.82
C ARG A 48 -2.31 -7.47 3.57
N ALA A 49 -2.41 -8.80 3.58
CA ALA A 49 -1.32 -9.68 3.19
C ALA A 49 -1.42 -9.94 1.69
N ILE A 50 -0.33 -9.78 0.98
CA ILE A 50 -0.24 -10.09 -0.44
C ILE A 50 0.27 -11.52 -0.57
N TYR A 51 -0.49 -12.36 -1.26
CA TYR A 51 -0.16 -13.77 -1.48
C TYR A 51 0.12 -14.05 -2.94
N GLN A 52 1.08 -14.94 -3.15
CA GLN A 52 1.27 -15.62 -4.42
C GLN A 52 0.92 -17.08 -4.15
N ASP A 53 -0.17 -17.55 -4.77
CA ASP A 53 -0.76 -18.86 -4.45
C ASP A 53 -1.02 -18.92 -2.94
N GLU A 54 -0.44 -19.85 -2.19
CA GLU A 54 -0.63 -20.00 -0.74
C GLU A 54 0.51 -19.41 0.08
N ARG A 55 1.39 -18.59 -0.53
CA ARG A 55 2.56 -18.03 0.14
C ARG A 55 2.44 -16.52 0.31
N PRO A 56 2.65 -15.98 1.54
CA PRO A 56 2.74 -14.53 1.73
C PRO A 56 3.99 -13.98 1.03
N VAL A 57 3.81 -12.95 0.22
CA VAL A 57 4.91 -12.36 -0.57
C VAL A 57 5.01 -10.85 -0.44
N GLY A 58 4.07 -10.21 0.25
CA GLY A 58 4.09 -8.77 0.43
C GLY A 58 3.06 -8.31 1.43
N PHE A 59 3.00 -6.98 1.63
CA PHE A 59 2.14 -6.37 2.63
C PHE A 59 1.65 -5.01 2.14
N ALA A 60 0.43 -4.67 2.51
CA ALA A 60 -0.15 -3.36 2.23
C ALA A 60 -0.95 -2.87 3.44
N LEU A 61 -1.01 -1.54 3.58
CA LEU A 61 -1.82 -0.89 4.60
C LEU A 61 -2.51 0.32 3.97
N TYR A 62 -3.83 0.41 4.11
CA TYR A 62 -4.52 1.62 3.69
C TYR A 62 -5.41 2.15 4.80
N ASN A 63 -5.68 3.46 4.73
CA ASN A 63 -6.53 4.19 5.67
C ASN A 63 -7.85 4.51 4.97
N ARG A 64 -8.98 4.21 5.62
CA ARG A 64 -10.33 4.47 5.07
C ARG A 64 -10.79 5.91 5.26
N GLU A 65 -10.11 6.68 6.09
CA GLU A 65 -10.43 8.09 6.36
C GLU A 65 -9.13 8.88 6.49
N ASP A 66 -8.44 9.07 5.36
CA ASP A 66 -7.17 9.78 5.34
C ASP A 66 -7.35 11.22 5.82
N ASP A 67 -6.54 11.65 6.78
CA ASP A 67 -6.65 12.95 7.44
C ASP A 67 -8.04 13.18 8.05
N GLY A 68 -8.72 12.13 8.46
CA GLY A 68 -10.06 12.22 9.04
C GLY A 68 -11.16 12.60 8.03
N ARG A 69 -10.89 12.50 6.73
CA ARG A 69 -11.83 12.86 5.68
C ARG A 69 -12.60 11.64 5.17
N PRO A 70 -13.94 11.60 5.41
CA PRO A 70 -14.75 10.49 4.91
C PRO A 70 -14.64 10.34 3.39
N GLY A 71 -14.48 9.10 2.94
CA GLY A 71 -14.37 8.79 1.51
C GLY A 71 -12.98 8.99 0.91
N CYS A 72 -12.05 9.55 1.68
CA CYS A 72 -10.66 9.72 1.24
C CYS A 72 -9.83 8.53 1.74
N TYR A 73 -9.47 7.63 0.83
CA TYR A 73 -8.68 6.46 1.15
C TYR A 73 -7.21 6.73 0.83
N GLY A 74 -6.31 6.42 1.76
CA GLY A 74 -4.89 6.61 1.55
C GLY A 74 -4.15 5.28 1.63
N ILE A 75 -3.28 5.01 0.65
CA ILE A 75 -2.40 3.85 0.70
C ILE A 75 -1.13 4.27 1.43
N TYR A 76 -0.93 3.75 2.64
CA TYR A 76 0.16 4.15 3.52
C TYR A 76 1.37 3.24 3.41
N ARG A 77 1.14 1.97 3.04
CA ARG A 77 2.19 0.98 2.97
C ARG A 77 1.90 0.03 1.83
N PHE A 78 2.90 -0.22 1.01
CA PHE A 78 2.81 -1.21 -0.06
C PHE A 78 4.20 -1.73 -0.34
N MET A 79 4.42 -3.04 -0.17
CA MET A 79 5.73 -3.62 -0.45
C MET A 79 5.60 -5.08 -0.87
N VAL A 80 6.55 -5.51 -1.66
CA VAL A 80 6.78 -6.92 -2.01
C VAL A 80 8.12 -7.30 -1.37
N ASP A 81 8.18 -8.50 -0.80
CA ASP A 81 9.39 -8.99 -0.15
C ASP A 81 10.57 -8.92 -1.11
N TYR A 82 11.70 -8.39 -0.64
CA TYR A 82 12.84 -8.03 -1.49
C TYR A 82 13.26 -9.13 -2.48
N PRO A 83 13.43 -10.40 -2.04
CA PRO A 83 13.86 -11.44 -2.96
C PRO A 83 12.90 -11.72 -4.11
N LEU A 84 11.65 -11.24 -3.98
CA LEU A 84 10.58 -11.52 -4.94
C LEU A 84 10.22 -10.31 -5.80
N GLN A 85 10.91 -9.18 -5.63
CA GLN A 85 10.64 -7.98 -6.43
C GLN A 85 10.98 -8.20 -7.91
N SER A 86 10.40 -7.36 -8.77
CA SER A 86 10.62 -7.38 -10.22
C SER A 86 10.09 -8.63 -10.94
N GLN A 87 9.09 -9.30 -10.36
CA GLN A 87 8.44 -10.49 -10.96
C GLN A 87 6.99 -10.23 -11.36
N GLY A 88 6.55 -8.96 -11.37
CA GLY A 88 5.17 -8.62 -11.71
C GLY A 88 4.18 -8.75 -10.55
N ILE A 89 4.61 -9.20 -9.39
CA ILE A 89 3.76 -9.36 -8.20
C ILE A 89 3.21 -8.00 -7.76
N GLY A 90 4.08 -6.98 -7.69
CA GLY A 90 3.68 -5.64 -7.25
C GLY A 90 2.59 -5.04 -8.13
N ARG A 91 2.70 -5.18 -9.44
CA ARG A 91 1.70 -4.64 -10.37
C ARG A 91 0.34 -5.29 -10.15
N ARG A 92 0.32 -6.63 -10.10
CA ARG A 92 -0.95 -7.35 -9.89
C ARG A 92 -1.54 -7.06 -8.51
N ALA A 93 -0.71 -7.00 -7.48
CA ALA A 93 -1.16 -6.69 -6.12
C ALA A 93 -1.76 -5.27 -6.04
N MET A 94 -1.13 -4.28 -6.69
CA MET A 94 -1.64 -2.91 -6.71
C MET A 94 -2.98 -2.83 -7.46
N GLU A 95 -3.11 -3.55 -8.58
CA GLU A 95 -4.40 -3.63 -9.29
C GLU A 95 -5.50 -4.15 -8.37
N LEU A 96 -5.21 -5.21 -7.62
CA LEU A 96 -6.17 -5.81 -6.68
C LEU A 96 -6.49 -4.86 -5.53
N LEU A 97 -5.49 -4.17 -4.99
CA LEU A 97 -5.69 -3.24 -3.89
C LEU A 97 -6.57 -2.06 -4.31
N ILE A 98 -6.30 -1.49 -5.46
CA ILE A 98 -7.11 -0.40 -6.01
C ILE A 98 -8.54 -0.89 -6.26
N ALA A 99 -8.71 -2.09 -6.81
CA ALA A 99 -10.03 -2.66 -7.02
C ALA A 99 -10.79 -2.87 -5.71
N GLU A 100 -10.11 -3.37 -4.67
CA GLU A 100 -10.70 -3.55 -3.35
C GLU A 100 -11.18 -2.22 -2.77
N ILE A 101 -10.38 -1.17 -2.89
CA ILE A 101 -10.74 0.17 -2.40
C ILE A 101 -11.90 0.75 -3.22
N LYS A 102 -11.85 0.63 -4.53
CA LYS A 102 -12.92 1.13 -5.41
C LYS A 102 -14.28 0.47 -5.14
N ALA A 103 -14.27 -0.75 -4.62
CA ALA A 103 -15.49 -1.48 -4.29
C ALA A 103 -16.16 -0.97 -3.01
N GLN A 104 -15.51 -0.14 -2.21
CA GLN A 104 -16.09 0.42 -1.01
C GLN A 104 -17.17 1.44 -1.37
N PRO A 105 -18.37 1.38 -0.70
CA PRO A 105 -19.49 2.23 -1.11
C PRO A 105 -19.27 3.72 -0.87
N ASP A 106 -18.39 4.09 0.04
CA ASP A 106 -18.13 5.47 0.43
C ASP A 106 -16.91 6.10 -0.25
N VAL A 107 -16.14 5.37 -1.06
CA VAL A 107 -14.91 5.88 -1.62
C VAL A 107 -15.17 7.03 -2.60
N ARG A 108 -14.41 8.10 -2.44
CA ARG A 108 -14.46 9.28 -3.31
C ARG A 108 -13.14 9.50 -4.02
N LEU A 109 -12.03 9.26 -3.32
CA LEU A 109 -10.71 9.36 -3.91
C LEU A 109 -9.75 8.40 -3.20
N ILE A 110 -8.69 8.06 -3.90
CA ILE A 110 -7.58 7.25 -3.36
C ILE A 110 -6.33 8.09 -3.51
N ASN A 111 -5.58 8.29 -2.41
CA ASN A 111 -4.31 8.99 -2.50
C ASN A 111 -3.14 8.09 -2.10
N ILE A 112 -1.95 8.49 -2.52
CA ILE A 112 -0.70 7.84 -2.18
C ILE A 112 0.38 8.92 -2.14
N CYS A 113 1.36 8.76 -1.26
CA CYS A 113 2.48 9.68 -1.13
C CYS A 113 3.78 8.96 -1.40
N TYR A 114 4.73 9.67 -2.01
CA TYR A 114 6.06 9.13 -2.28
C TYR A 114 7.07 10.26 -2.40
N HIS A 115 8.35 9.91 -2.23
CA HIS A 115 9.42 10.90 -2.32
C HIS A 115 9.46 11.48 -3.75
N PRO A 116 9.50 12.83 -3.90
CA PRO A 116 9.46 13.46 -5.24
C PRO A 116 10.56 13.02 -6.18
N ARG A 117 11.70 12.62 -5.62
CA ARG A 117 12.85 12.15 -6.41
C ARG A 117 12.77 10.68 -6.79
N ASN A 118 11.78 9.96 -6.29
CA ASN A 118 11.57 8.56 -6.62
C ASN A 118 10.79 8.45 -7.92
N GLU A 119 11.46 8.68 -9.04
CA GLU A 119 10.85 8.66 -10.37
C GLU A 119 10.25 7.30 -10.71
N ARG A 120 10.87 6.22 -10.23
CA ARG A 120 10.41 4.87 -10.47
C ARG A 120 9.04 4.64 -9.80
N ALA A 121 8.90 5.06 -8.55
CA ALA A 121 7.61 4.98 -7.85
C ALA A 121 6.57 5.86 -8.54
N GLY A 122 6.93 7.08 -8.91
CA GLY A 122 6.04 7.99 -9.61
C GLY A 122 5.50 7.39 -10.90
N ALA A 123 6.38 6.83 -11.73
CA ALA A 123 5.98 6.17 -12.97
C ALA A 123 5.08 4.97 -12.71
N PHE A 124 5.40 4.18 -11.69
CA PHE A 124 4.61 3.01 -11.30
C PHE A 124 3.17 3.43 -10.93
N TYR A 125 3.02 4.41 -10.05
CA TYR A 125 1.69 4.86 -9.61
C TYR A 125 0.91 5.54 -10.73
N LYS A 126 1.56 6.36 -11.54
CA LYS A 126 0.91 6.99 -12.70
C LYS A 126 0.33 5.96 -13.67
N SER A 127 0.99 4.80 -13.79
CA SER A 127 0.51 3.74 -14.68
C SER A 127 -0.84 3.15 -14.25
N PHE A 128 -1.26 3.38 -13.00
CA PHE A 128 -2.57 2.95 -12.48
C PHE A 128 -3.62 4.07 -12.54
N GLY A 129 -3.24 5.25 -12.97
CA GLY A 129 -4.16 6.38 -13.08
C GLY A 129 -4.01 7.42 -11.96
N PHE A 130 -3.02 7.30 -11.09
CA PHE A 130 -2.73 8.32 -10.08
C PHE A 130 -2.21 9.59 -10.78
N VAL A 131 -2.75 10.75 -10.39
CA VAL A 131 -2.36 12.05 -10.90
C VAL A 131 -1.68 12.83 -9.79
N GLU A 132 -0.47 13.30 -10.03
CA GLU A 132 0.27 14.11 -9.06
C GLU A 132 -0.41 15.44 -8.84
N ILE A 133 -0.67 15.82 -7.59
CA ILE A 133 -1.37 17.05 -7.25
C ILE A 133 -0.50 18.08 -6.52
N GLY A 134 0.64 17.70 -5.98
CA GLY A 134 1.56 18.62 -5.31
C GLY A 134 2.33 18.00 -4.19
N ILE A 135 3.18 18.81 -3.56
CA ILE A 135 4.03 18.41 -2.44
C ILE A 135 3.32 18.76 -1.14
N ASP A 136 3.29 17.81 -0.21
CA ASP A 136 2.65 18.01 1.10
C ASP A 136 3.60 18.63 2.14
N CYS A 137 3.11 18.76 3.37
CA CYS A 137 3.88 19.34 4.48
C CYS A 137 5.08 18.46 4.90
N ASN A 138 5.12 17.20 4.49
CA ASN A 138 6.23 16.29 4.76
C ASN A 138 7.20 16.22 3.58
N HIS A 139 7.07 17.12 2.61
CA HIS A 139 7.90 17.17 1.41
C HIS A 139 7.77 15.94 0.51
N GLU A 140 6.61 15.28 0.58
CA GLU A 140 6.30 14.15 -0.28
C GLU A 140 5.35 14.55 -1.40
N MET A 141 5.51 13.90 -2.56
CA MET A 141 4.56 14.06 -3.66
C MET A 141 3.27 13.31 -3.30
N VAL A 142 2.15 14.01 -3.44
CA VAL A 142 0.82 13.41 -3.27
C VAL A 142 0.25 13.17 -4.67
N ALA A 143 -0.25 11.97 -4.90
CA ALA A 143 -0.94 11.62 -6.14
C ALA A 143 -2.29 11.01 -5.80
N GLU A 144 -3.29 11.21 -6.64
CA GLU A 144 -4.64 10.73 -6.36
C GLU A 144 -5.35 10.17 -7.59
N ILE A 145 -6.25 9.22 -7.32
CA ILE A 145 -7.28 8.78 -8.26
C ILE A 145 -8.59 9.32 -7.72
N ARG A 146 -9.24 10.21 -8.45
CA ARG A 146 -10.52 10.79 -8.04
C ARG A 146 -11.66 10.03 -8.70
N LEU A 147 -12.61 9.55 -7.87
CA LEU A 147 -13.72 8.72 -8.33
C LEU A 147 -15.05 9.48 -8.33
N ARG A 148 -15.16 10.53 -7.50
CA ARG A 148 -16.40 11.31 -7.38
C ARG A 148 -16.13 12.78 -7.07
#